data_9482d58dbcd04c7bd9a73e3c4bc52b73
#
_entry.id   9482d58dbcd04c7bd9a73e3c4bc52b73
#
_cell.length_a   1.000
_cell.length_b   1.000
_cell.length_c   1.000
_cell.angle_alpha   90.00
_cell.angle_beta   90.00
_cell.angle_gamma   90.00
#
_symmetry.space_group_name_H-M   'P 1'
#
loop_
_entity.id
_entity.type
_entity.pdbx_description
1 polymer ?
#
loop_
_entity_poly.entity_id
_entity_poly.type
_entity_poly.pdbx_seq_one_letter_code
_entity_poly.pdbx_strand_id
1 'polypeptide(L)'
;MNIIIEGVTEDFALRILDLAAERGLSICPAGAHGVTVRPVAPGWTVGRAESFLRDLPSVALSIVRAAVDGNGWADSADIRDDGASLRGRTGAISQAIKRGVKAGRLPEDLPAPISPQYDPDNPSYQRTKGYTMPEELLPAFREAFARIDAPR
;
A
#
# COMPACT_ATOMS: atom_id res chain seq x y z
N MET A 1 16.21 14.47 21.51
CA MET A 1 16.06 13.40 20.51
C MET A 1 14.57 13.16 20.35
N ASN A 2 14.01 13.43 19.20
CA ASN A 2 12.60 13.17 18.93
C ASN A 2 12.47 11.89 18.13
N ILE A 3 11.69 10.94 18.63
CA ILE A 3 11.38 9.70 17.92
C ILE A 3 9.92 9.80 17.49
N ILE A 4 9.70 9.80 16.19
CA ILE A 4 8.36 9.72 15.61
C ILE A 4 8.19 8.30 15.10
N ILE A 5 7.21 7.59 15.63
CA ILE A 5 6.87 6.24 15.20
C ILE A 5 5.51 6.34 14.50
N GLU A 6 5.54 6.20 13.18
CA GLU A 6 4.34 6.20 12.36
C GLU A 6 4.00 4.78 11.91
N GLY A 7 2.74 4.48 11.72
CA GLY A 7 2.32 3.20 11.15
C GLY A 7 2.10 2.09 12.16
N VAL A 8 1.95 2.40 13.44
CA VAL A 8 1.71 1.39 14.49
C VAL A 8 0.22 1.21 14.77
N THR A 9 -0.17 -0.01 15.14
CA THR A 9 -1.52 -0.30 15.63
C THR A 9 -1.72 0.31 17.03
N GLU A 10 -2.98 0.51 17.43
CA GLU A 10 -3.31 1.04 18.75
C GLU A 10 -2.72 0.20 19.88
N ASP A 11 -2.80 -1.15 19.77
CA ASP A 11 -2.22 -2.08 20.74
C ASP A 11 -0.69 -1.92 20.86
N PHE A 12 0.00 -1.70 19.74
CA PHE A 12 1.44 -1.49 19.77
C PHE A 12 1.80 -0.13 20.36
N ALA A 13 0.99 0.89 20.05
CA ALA A 13 1.12 2.21 20.66
C ALA A 13 0.97 2.14 22.20
N LEU A 14 -0.03 1.42 22.69
CA LEU A 14 -0.26 1.22 24.13
C LEU A 14 0.93 0.49 24.79
N ARG A 15 1.46 -0.55 24.13
CA ARG A 15 2.66 -1.27 24.64
C ARG A 15 3.89 -0.38 24.71
N ILE A 16 4.09 0.53 23.74
CA ILE A 16 5.18 1.50 23.81
C ILE A 16 4.99 2.46 24.98
N LEU A 17 3.74 2.91 25.23
CA LEU A 17 3.42 3.78 26.34
C LEU A 17 3.70 3.09 27.68
N ASP A 18 3.30 1.84 27.83
CA ASP A 18 3.53 1.04 29.03
C ASP A 18 5.03 0.84 29.27
N LEU A 19 5.78 0.46 28.23
CA LEU A 19 7.21 0.24 28.30
C LEU A 19 7.98 1.51 28.66
N ALA A 20 7.53 2.65 28.16
CA ALA A 20 8.12 3.95 28.47
C ALA A 20 7.81 4.36 29.92
N ALA A 21 6.60 4.09 30.41
CA ALA A 21 6.24 4.31 31.83
C ALA A 21 7.07 3.43 32.76
N GLU A 22 7.25 2.14 32.45
CA GLU A 22 8.11 1.23 33.20
C GLU A 22 9.57 1.68 33.28
N ARG A 23 10.06 2.37 32.26
CA ARG A 23 11.41 2.92 32.18
C ARG A 23 11.56 4.33 32.71
N GLY A 24 10.50 4.90 33.30
CA GLY A 24 10.51 6.26 33.84
C GLY A 24 10.65 7.35 32.76
N LEU A 25 10.32 7.03 31.51
CA LEU A 25 10.32 7.99 30.41
C LEU A 25 9.01 8.76 30.42
N SER A 26 9.08 10.08 30.59
CA SER A 26 7.91 10.96 30.55
C SER A 26 7.48 11.15 29.08
N ILE A 27 6.27 10.70 28.78
CA ILE A 27 5.63 10.93 27.48
C ILE A 27 4.75 12.16 27.63
N CYS A 28 5.19 13.29 27.06
CA CYS A 28 4.38 14.49 27.04
C CYS A 28 3.45 14.51 25.83
N PRO A 29 2.15 14.75 26.00
CA PRO A 29 1.28 15.03 24.87
C PRO A 29 1.67 16.38 24.27
N ALA A 30 2.03 16.35 23.00
CA ALA A 30 2.21 17.48 22.08
C ALA A 30 2.91 18.74 22.67
N GLY A 31 4.22 18.77 22.57
CA GLY A 31 4.97 20.01 22.76
C GLY A 31 6.40 19.77 23.25
N ALA A 32 7.31 20.05 22.40
CA ALA A 32 8.73 20.25 22.53
C ALA A 32 9.68 19.05 22.70
N HIS A 33 9.41 17.95 23.38
CA HIS A 33 10.32 16.80 23.47
C HIS A 33 9.56 15.51 23.84
N GLY A 34 8.59 15.11 23.04
CA GLY A 34 7.77 13.94 23.33
C GLY A 34 7.72 12.92 22.19
N VAL A 35 7.45 11.67 22.52
CA VAL A 35 7.00 10.67 21.53
C VAL A 35 5.54 10.95 21.21
N THR A 36 5.25 11.37 20.00
CA THR A 36 3.86 11.48 19.55
C THR A 36 3.49 10.17 18.87
N VAL A 37 2.68 9.37 19.51
CA VAL A 37 2.07 8.19 18.89
C VAL A 37 0.78 8.65 18.22
N ARG A 38 0.74 8.62 16.91
CA ARG A 38 -0.49 8.85 16.15
C ARG A 38 -1.10 7.51 15.79
N PRO A 39 -2.37 7.26 16.15
CA PRO A 39 -3.07 6.10 15.64
C PRO A 39 -3.06 6.17 14.11
N VAL A 40 -2.64 5.09 13.48
CA VAL A 40 -2.64 5.03 12.03
C VAL A 40 -4.06 4.84 11.56
N ALA A 41 -4.47 5.67 10.61
CA ALA A 41 -5.73 5.49 9.93
C ALA A 41 -5.83 4.04 9.39
N PRO A 42 -6.95 3.37 9.58
CA PRO A 42 -7.17 2.07 8.95
C PRO A 42 -7.06 2.23 7.42
N GLY A 43 -6.40 1.29 6.77
CA GLY A 43 -6.27 1.31 5.32
C GLY A 43 -4.88 1.66 4.79
N TRP A 44 -4.84 2.11 3.55
CA TRP A 44 -3.61 2.45 2.85
C TRP A 44 -3.11 3.84 3.24
N THR A 45 -1.90 3.90 3.76
CA THR A 45 -1.14 5.15 3.98
C THR A 45 -0.03 5.25 2.95
N VAL A 46 0.56 6.44 2.80
CA VAL A 46 1.71 6.66 1.88
C VAL A 46 2.86 5.70 2.19
N GLY A 47 3.23 5.53 3.47
CA GLY A 47 4.32 4.63 3.86
C GLY A 47 4.01 3.16 3.58
N ARG A 48 2.76 2.71 3.77
CA ARG A 48 2.31 1.36 3.40
C ARG A 48 2.32 1.16 1.90
N ALA A 49 1.83 2.14 1.14
CA ALA A 49 1.85 2.11 -0.32
C ALA A 49 3.29 2.05 -0.84
N GLU A 50 4.20 2.87 -0.33
CA GLU A 50 5.62 2.86 -0.69
C GLU A 50 6.26 1.50 -0.42
N SER A 51 6.07 0.93 0.79
CA SER A 51 6.59 -0.39 1.14
C SER A 51 6.05 -1.49 0.23
N PHE A 52 4.76 -1.45 -0.08
CA PHE A 52 4.12 -2.40 -0.99
C PHE A 52 4.67 -2.29 -2.43
N LEU A 53 4.77 -1.06 -2.96
CA LEU A 53 5.27 -0.82 -4.31
C LEU A 53 6.71 -1.29 -4.49
N ARG A 54 7.57 -1.13 -3.47
CA ARG A 54 8.95 -1.63 -3.50
C ARG A 54 9.05 -3.17 -3.52
N ASP A 55 8.05 -3.85 -3.01
CA ASP A 55 7.98 -5.33 -2.99
C ASP A 55 7.37 -5.92 -4.27
N LEU A 56 6.86 -5.10 -5.18
CA LEU A 56 6.24 -5.56 -6.42
C LEU A 56 7.29 -5.87 -7.50
N PRO A 57 7.11 -6.96 -8.25
CA PRO A 57 7.85 -7.16 -9.49
C PRO A 57 7.45 -6.09 -10.53
N SER A 58 8.36 -5.77 -11.44
CA SER A 58 8.22 -4.68 -12.42
C SER A 58 6.89 -4.69 -13.16
N VAL A 59 6.43 -5.85 -13.59
CA VAL A 59 5.16 -5.99 -14.31
C VAL A 59 3.94 -5.66 -13.45
N ALA A 60 3.91 -6.08 -12.18
CA ALA A 60 2.84 -5.74 -11.26
C ALA A 60 2.89 -4.26 -10.87
N LEU A 61 4.09 -3.71 -10.74
CA LEU A 61 4.32 -2.29 -10.49
C LEU A 61 3.77 -1.42 -11.64
N SER A 62 3.99 -1.83 -12.90
CA SER A 62 3.48 -1.09 -14.07
C SER A 62 1.94 -1.07 -14.12
N ILE A 63 1.28 -2.16 -13.70
CA ILE A 63 -0.19 -2.21 -13.61
C ILE A 63 -0.70 -1.20 -12.57
N VAL A 64 -0.09 -1.17 -11.38
CA VAL A 64 -0.50 -0.23 -10.34
C VAL A 64 -0.23 1.21 -10.77
N ARG A 65 0.91 1.47 -11.43
CA ARG A 65 1.24 2.79 -11.97
C ARG A 65 0.22 3.24 -13.02
N ALA A 66 -0.11 2.37 -13.98
CA ALA A 66 -1.12 2.69 -14.99
C ALA A 66 -2.49 3.02 -14.37
N ALA A 67 -2.89 2.33 -13.31
CA ALA A 67 -4.13 2.64 -12.60
C ALA A 67 -4.07 4.00 -11.89
N VAL A 68 -2.94 4.37 -11.32
CA VAL A 68 -2.74 5.67 -10.67
C VAL A 68 -2.74 6.80 -11.71
N ASP A 69 -2.03 6.63 -12.82
CA ASP A 69 -1.93 7.60 -13.90
C ASP A 69 -3.27 7.77 -14.64
N GLY A 70 -4.03 6.69 -14.76
CA GLY A 70 -5.38 6.65 -15.34
C GLY A 70 -6.51 7.03 -14.35
N ASN A 71 -6.19 7.73 -13.25
CA ASN A 71 -7.18 8.17 -12.24
C ASN A 71 -8.06 7.03 -11.69
N GLY A 72 -7.48 5.89 -11.43
CA GLY A 72 -8.16 4.72 -10.86
C GLY A 72 -8.53 3.65 -11.88
N TRP A 73 -8.17 3.83 -13.15
CA TRP A 73 -8.40 2.84 -14.19
C TRP A 73 -7.13 2.56 -14.99
N ALA A 74 -6.86 1.28 -15.22
CA ALA A 74 -5.81 0.83 -16.12
C ALA A 74 -6.43 -0.13 -17.16
N ASP A 75 -6.38 0.25 -18.43
CA ASP A 75 -6.85 -0.64 -19.49
C ASP A 75 -5.88 -1.79 -19.72
N SER A 76 -6.42 -2.99 -19.89
CA SER A 76 -5.59 -4.16 -20.15
C SER A 76 -4.88 -4.11 -21.50
N ALA A 77 -5.40 -3.35 -22.47
CA ALA A 77 -4.77 -3.16 -23.76
C ALA A 77 -3.48 -2.34 -23.65
N ASP A 78 -3.49 -1.31 -22.80
CA ASP A 78 -2.34 -0.43 -22.59
C ASP A 78 -1.22 -1.12 -21.77
N ILE A 79 -1.59 -2.13 -20.96
CA ILE A 79 -0.64 -2.87 -20.12
C ILE A 79 -0.03 -4.07 -20.85
N ARG A 80 -0.68 -4.54 -21.91
CA ARG A 80 -0.20 -5.68 -22.70
C ARG A 80 0.93 -5.24 -23.61
N ASP A 81 2.12 -5.61 -23.23
CA ASP A 81 3.28 -5.55 -24.11
C ASP A 81 3.26 -6.80 -25.00
N ASP A 82 3.14 -6.64 -26.31
CA ASP A 82 3.26 -7.67 -27.35
C ASP A 82 2.44 -8.96 -27.15
N GLY A 83 1.18 -8.83 -26.67
CA GLY A 83 0.27 -9.99 -26.55
C GLY A 83 0.54 -10.88 -25.35
N ALA A 84 1.40 -10.49 -24.43
CA ALA A 84 1.67 -11.24 -23.22
C ALA A 84 0.42 -11.37 -22.34
N SER A 85 0.18 -12.58 -21.82
CA SER A 85 -0.95 -12.85 -20.93
C SER A 85 -0.83 -12.08 -19.61
N LEU A 86 -1.91 -11.41 -19.19
CA LEU A 86 -2.03 -10.80 -17.87
C LEU A 86 -2.38 -11.83 -16.78
N ARG A 87 -2.49 -13.10 -17.15
CA ARG A 87 -2.84 -14.21 -16.25
C ARG A 87 -1.79 -14.36 -15.15
N GLY A 88 -2.23 -14.39 -13.90
CA GLY A 88 -1.35 -14.55 -12.74
C GLY A 88 -0.66 -13.26 -12.25
N ARG A 89 -0.78 -12.13 -12.96
CA ARG A 89 -0.13 -10.87 -12.55
C ARG A 89 -0.76 -10.27 -11.30
N THR A 90 -2.06 -10.45 -11.09
CA THR A 90 -2.74 -10.11 -9.82
C THR A 90 -2.29 -10.99 -8.66
N GLY A 91 -1.83 -12.22 -8.93
CA GLY A 91 -1.23 -13.09 -7.93
C GLY A 91 0.02 -12.47 -7.29
N ALA A 92 0.83 -11.74 -8.06
CA ALA A 92 2.01 -11.05 -7.54
C ALA A 92 1.63 -9.94 -6.55
N ILE A 93 0.52 -9.22 -6.78
CA ILE A 93 -0.03 -8.20 -5.88
C ILE A 93 -0.46 -8.84 -4.56
N SER A 94 -1.25 -9.92 -4.61
CA SER A 94 -1.67 -10.65 -3.41
C SER A 94 -0.48 -11.23 -2.64
N GLN A 95 0.54 -11.72 -3.32
CA GLN A 95 1.75 -12.22 -2.67
C GLN A 95 2.58 -11.10 -2.02
N ALA A 96 2.65 -9.92 -2.64
CA ALA A 96 3.32 -8.77 -2.03
C ALA A 96 2.63 -8.32 -0.73
N ILE A 97 1.28 -8.29 -0.72
CA ILE A 97 0.51 -8.00 0.49
C ILE A 97 0.81 -9.04 1.57
N LYS A 98 0.73 -10.34 1.25
CA LYS A 98 1.03 -11.42 2.21
C LYS A 98 2.45 -11.33 2.78
N ARG A 99 3.44 -11.01 1.95
CA ARG A 99 4.82 -10.78 2.42
C ARG A 99 4.91 -9.56 3.34
N GLY A 100 4.23 -8.47 3.00
CA GLY A 100 4.17 -7.27 3.82
C GLY A 100 3.54 -7.51 5.18
N VAL A 101 2.43 -8.27 5.23
CA VAL A 101 1.76 -8.69 6.46
C VAL A 101 2.68 -9.58 7.31
N LYS A 102 3.28 -10.62 6.71
CA LYS A 102 4.22 -11.51 7.41
C LYS A 102 5.43 -10.77 7.98
N ALA A 103 5.88 -9.72 7.31
CA ALA A 103 6.98 -8.87 7.75
C ALA A 103 6.56 -7.77 8.74
N GLY A 104 5.30 -7.68 9.13
CA GLY A 104 4.76 -6.66 10.03
C GLY A 104 4.70 -5.24 9.44
N ARG A 105 4.85 -5.11 8.11
CA ARG A 105 4.80 -3.81 7.42
C ARG A 105 3.40 -3.41 6.98
N LEU A 106 2.52 -4.39 6.81
CA LEU A 106 1.13 -4.19 6.41
C LEU A 106 0.21 -4.87 7.42
N PRO A 107 -0.98 -4.30 7.72
CA PRO A 107 -1.97 -4.95 8.56
C PRO A 107 -2.62 -6.16 7.85
N GLU A 108 -3.12 -7.13 8.62
CA GLU A 108 -3.66 -8.39 8.10
C GLU A 108 -4.94 -8.21 7.27
N ASP A 109 -5.73 -7.21 7.60
CA ASP A 109 -7.04 -6.91 7.00
C ASP A 109 -6.96 -5.89 5.85
N LEU A 110 -5.75 -5.56 5.40
CA LEU A 110 -5.58 -4.57 4.35
C LEU A 110 -6.08 -5.09 3.00
N PRO A 111 -7.11 -4.46 2.40
CA PRO A 111 -7.64 -4.89 1.11
C PRO A 111 -6.63 -4.65 -0.01
N ALA A 112 -6.71 -5.46 -1.07
CA ALA A 112 -5.90 -5.22 -2.26
C ALA A 112 -6.21 -3.84 -2.85
N PRO A 113 -5.19 -3.04 -3.21
CA PRO A 113 -5.39 -1.67 -3.68
C PRO A 113 -5.95 -1.62 -5.11
N ILE A 114 -5.93 -2.74 -5.80
CA ILE A 114 -6.32 -2.85 -7.21
C ILE A 114 -7.10 -4.14 -7.42
N SER A 115 -8.17 -4.08 -8.21
CA SER A 115 -9.04 -5.20 -8.53
C SER A 115 -9.17 -5.39 -10.03
N PRO A 116 -9.08 -6.64 -10.54
CA PRO A 116 -9.30 -6.92 -11.95
C PRO A 116 -10.77 -6.73 -12.29
N GLN A 117 -11.04 -6.14 -13.45
CA GLN A 117 -12.36 -6.07 -14.07
C GLN A 117 -12.39 -6.98 -15.28
N TYR A 118 -13.39 -7.87 -15.32
CA TYR A 118 -13.57 -8.82 -16.41
C TYR A 118 -14.57 -8.30 -17.42
N ASP A 119 -14.40 -8.71 -18.67
CA ASP A 119 -15.32 -8.39 -19.73
C ASP A 119 -16.60 -9.26 -19.58
N PRO A 120 -17.78 -8.64 -19.31
CA PRO A 120 -19.03 -9.38 -19.14
C PRO A 120 -19.51 -10.08 -20.43
N ASP A 121 -19.06 -9.58 -21.59
CA ASP A 121 -19.41 -10.13 -22.88
C ASP A 121 -18.52 -11.31 -23.29
N ASN A 122 -17.49 -11.59 -22.53
CA ASN A 122 -16.59 -12.72 -22.76
C ASN A 122 -16.98 -13.91 -21.88
N PRO A 123 -17.63 -14.97 -22.43
CA PRO A 123 -18.14 -16.09 -21.66
C PRO A 123 -17.05 -16.91 -20.93
N SER A 124 -15.79 -16.73 -21.26
CA SER A 124 -14.70 -17.45 -20.59
C SER A 124 -14.28 -16.84 -19.25
N TYR A 125 -14.75 -15.65 -18.88
CA TYR A 125 -14.32 -14.87 -17.69
C TYR A 125 -12.80 -14.77 -17.51
N GLN A 126 -12.04 -15.07 -18.55
CA GLN A 126 -10.58 -15.17 -18.48
C GLN A 126 -9.88 -13.92 -19.03
N ARG A 127 -10.63 -13.06 -19.70
CA ARG A 127 -10.07 -11.84 -20.28
C ARG A 127 -10.32 -10.67 -19.36
N THR A 128 -9.28 -10.22 -18.72
CA THR A 128 -9.30 -8.98 -17.93
C THR A 128 -9.45 -7.80 -18.89
N LYS A 129 -10.47 -6.99 -18.71
CA LYS A 129 -10.72 -5.74 -19.44
C LYS A 129 -9.77 -4.65 -18.95
N GLY A 130 -9.54 -4.63 -17.65
CA GLY A 130 -8.66 -3.66 -17.01
C GLY A 130 -8.60 -3.88 -15.49
N TYR A 131 -8.01 -2.91 -14.83
CA TYR A 131 -7.87 -2.91 -13.37
C TYR A 131 -8.41 -1.60 -12.82
N THR A 132 -9.10 -1.68 -11.69
CA THR A 132 -9.63 -0.50 -11.00
C THR A 132 -8.97 -0.32 -9.65
N MET A 133 -8.68 0.93 -9.29
CA MET A 133 -8.24 1.36 -7.98
C MET A 133 -9.27 2.33 -7.41
N PRO A 134 -9.71 2.17 -6.15
CA PRO A 134 -10.59 3.13 -5.50
C PRO A 134 -9.99 4.54 -5.47
N GLU A 135 -10.81 5.55 -5.74
CA GLU A 135 -10.36 6.95 -5.82
C GLU A 135 -9.72 7.44 -4.52
N GLU A 136 -10.21 6.97 -3.37
CA GLU A 136 -9.68 7.31 -2.05
C GLU A 136 -8.22 6.86 -1.84
N LEU A 137 -7.73 5.90 -2.63
CA LEU A 137 -6.36 5.41 -2.55
C LEU A 137 -5.38 6.21 -3.43
N LEU A 138 -5.88 6.90 -4.44
CA LEU A 138 -5.06 7.62 -5.41
C LEU A 138 -4.08 8.61 -4.78
N PRO A 139 -4.46 9.46 -3.80
CA PRO A 139 -3.54 10.42 -3.20
C PRO A 139 -2.34 9.72 -2.54
N ALA A 140 -2.58 8.63 -1.78
CA ALA A 140 -1.53 7.89 -1.10
C ALA A 140 -0.57 7.21 -2.07
N PHE A 141 -1.09 6.62 -3.14
CA PHE A 141 -0.29 5.93 -4.14
C PHE A 141 0.49 6.90 -5.04
N ARG A 142 -0.07 8.06 -5.40
CA ARG A 142 0.65 9.12 -6.14
C ARG A 142 1.85 9.62 -5.35
N GLU A 143 1.64 9.95 -4.09
CA GLU A 143 2.71 10.40 -3.20
C GLU A 143 3.78 9.30 -3.01
N ALA A 144 3.36 8.05 -2.86
CA ALA A 144 4.30 6.92 -2.75
C ALA A 144 5.15 6.76 -4.01
N PHE A 145 4.57 6.87 -5.21
CA PHE A 145 5.33 6.86 -6.46
C PHE A 145 6.29 8.06 -6.56
N ALA A 146 5.84 9.26 -6.20
CA ALA A 146 6.70 10.43 -6.19
C ALA A 146 7.95 10.24 -5.30
N ARG A 147 7.80 9.57 -4.16
CA ARG A 147 8.92 9.25 -3.26
C ARG A 147 9.85 8.18 -3.83
N ILE A 148 9.30 7.19 -4.54
CA ILE A 148 10.09 6.12 -5.17
C ILE A 148 10.90 6.68 -6.34
N ASP A 149 10.29 7.56 -7.12
CA ASP A 149 10.88 8.14 -8.33
C ASP A 149 11.81 9.33 -8.02
N ALA A 150 11.78 9.87 -6.79
CA ALA A 150 12.66 10.96 -6.39
C ALA A 150 14.13 10.53 -6.46
N PRO A 151 15.00 11.33 -7.08
CA PRO A 151 16.44 11.05 -7.11
C PRO A 151 16.98 11.06 -5.68
N ARG A 152 17.82 10.07 -5.38
CA ARG A 152 18.54 9.97 -4.10
C ARG A 152 19.75 10.88 -4.08
#